data_bf58c6a462e76c323777f0c6ffe17b43
#
_entry.id   bf58c6a462e76c323777f0c6ffe17b43
#
_cell.length_a   1.000
_cell.length_b   1.000
_cell.length_c   1.000
_cell.angle_alpha   90.00
_cell.angle_beta   90.00
_cell.angle_gamma   90.00
#
_symmetry.space_group_name_H-M   'P 1'
#
loop_
_entity.id
_entity.type
_entity.pdbx_description
1 polymer ?
#
loop_
_entity_poly.entity_id
_entity_poly.type
_entity_poly.pdbx_seq_one_letter_code
_entity_poly.pdbx_strand_id
1 'polypeptide(L)'
;KRRPVVLGLDISSSSVKLLELSKEGDRFKVESYGVASLPPNAVVEKSINDVDAVSETISKTLDIARAKLKSAALAVAGSAVITKIIEMDGNLSDEQMETQISLEADQYIPYPLDEVALDFEVLGPSERDPGQVSVLLAACRGENVELRADALDAANLTAKIVDVEAYALQRAFDLMIKPQLGLDDDQVVAVVDIGATMTTLSVFNEGSTKYTREQLFG
;
A
#
# COMPACT_ATOMS: atom_id res chain seq x y z
N LYS A 1 6.65 17.18 11.05
CA LYS A 1 5.75 17.65 9.94
C LYS A 1 4.36 17.06 10.18
N ARG A 2 3.29 17.87 10.04
CA ARG A 2 1.92 17.36 10.10
C ARG A 2 1.70 16.43 8.90
N ARG A 3 1.31 15.18 9.12
CA ARG A 3 0.99 14.26 8.02
C ARG A 3 -0.20 14.82 7.23
N PRO A 4 -0.19 14.76 5.90
CA PRO A 4 -1.32 15.23 5.11
C PRO A 4 -2.56 14.39 5.41
N VAL A 5 -3.71 15.05 5.47
CA VAL A 5 -5.00 14.35 5.54
C VAL A 5 -5.33 13.90 4.11
N VAL A 6 -5.56 12.61 3.91
CA VAL A 6 -5.85 12.01 2.61
C VAL A 6 -7.04 11.07 2.72
N LEU A 7 -7.74 10.86 1.61
CA LEU A 7 -8.73 9.79 1.47
C LEU A 7 -7.98 8.45 1.38
N GLY A 8 -8.47 7.41 2.03
CA GLY A 8 -8.08 6.04 1.73
C GLY A 8 -8.94 5.51 0.59
N LEU A 9 -8.33 4.97 -0.46
CA LEU A 9 -9.00 4.47 -1.65
C LEU A 9 -8.55 3.04 -1.92
N ASP A 10 -9.50 2.11 -1.95
CA ASP A 10 -9.30 0.72 -2.34
C ASP A 10 -9.94 0.46 -3.70
N ILE A 11 -9.13 0.08 -4.68
CA ILE A 11 -9.57 -0.31 -6.02
C ILE A 11 -9.43 -1.83 -6.11
N SER A 12 -10.53 -2.53 -5.85
CA SER A 12 -10.58 -4.00 -5.92
C SER A 12 -11.17 -4.48 -7.25
N SER A 13 -11.26 -5.79 -7.48
CA SER A 13 -11.74 -6.35 -8.74
C SER A 13 -13.22 -6.06 -9.04
N SER A 14 -14.03 -5.78 -8.03
CA SER A 14 -15.48 -5.61 -8.18
C SER A 14 -16.01 -4.25 -7.73
N SER A 15 -15.23 -3.45 -7.03
CA SER A 15 -15.68 -2.18 -6.46
C SER A 15 -14.52 -1.23 -6.15
N VAL A 16 -14.84 0.06 -6.10
CA VAL A 16 -14.01 1.09 -5.49
C VAL A 16 -14.63 1.43 -4.13
N LYS A 17 -13.78 1.45 -3.11
CA LYS A 17 -14.15 1.83 -1.74
C LYS A 17 -13.35 3.06 -1.32
N LEU A 18 -14.00 3.96 -0.62
CA LEU A 18 -13.42 5.20 -0.11
C LEU A 18 -13.69 5.31 1.38
N LEU A 19 -12.67 5.73 2.13
CA LEU A 19 -12.77 6.01 3.55
C LEU A 19 -12.02 7.31 3.89
N GLU A 20 -12.67 8.18 4.63
CA GLU A 20 -12.06 9.37 5.23
C GLU A 20 -12.09 9.22 6.75
N LEU A 21 -10.92 9.34 7.37
CA LEU A 21 -10.75 9.21 8.81
C LEU A 21 -10.18 10.50 9.38
N SER A 22 -10.68 10.90 10.54
CA SER A 22 -10.03 11.85 11.43
C SER A 22 -9.52 11.14 12.69
N LYS A 23 -8.53 11.72 13.35
CA LYS A 23 -8.01 11.21 14.62
C LYS A 23 -8.40 12.17 15.75
N GLU A 24 -9.15 11.64 16.73
CA GLU A 24 -9.56 12.35 17.95
C GLU A 24 -8.93 11.65 19.17
N GLY A 25 -7.80 12.20 19.65
CA GLY A 25 -7.00 11.52 20.67
C GLY A 25 -6.41 10.21 20.14
N ASP A 26 -6.71 9.10 20.79
CA ASP A 26 -6.28 7.75 20.36
C ASP A 26 -7.32 6.99 19.53
N ARG A 27 -8.42 7.63 19.18
CA ARG A 27 -9.49 7.01 18.40
C ARG A 27 -9.56 7.56 16.99
N PHE A 28 -9.94 6.69 16.06
CA PHE A 28 -10.28 7.09 14.69
C PHE A 28 -11.79 7.25 14.57
N LYS A 29 -12.19 8.32 13.88
CA LYS A 29 -13.58 8.61 13.54
C LYS A 29 -13.74 8.56 12.03
N VAL A 30 -14.76 7.85 11.55
CA VAL A 30 -15.15 7.85 10.15
C VAL A 30 -15.88 9.17 9.85
N GLU A 31 -15.29 10.00 9.00
CA GLU A 31 -15.89 11.25 8.55
C GLU A 31 -16.77 11.04 7.32
N SER A 32 -16.30 10.22 6.39
CA SER A 32 -17.08 9.80 5.23
C SER A 32 -16.64 8.43 4.71
N TYR A 33 -17.56 7.74 4.04
CA TYR A 33 -17.25 6.51 3.31
C TYR A 33 -18.18 6.35 2.10
N GLY A 34 -17.69 5.63 1.09
CA GLY A 34 -18.45 5.32 -0.09
C GLY A 34 -17.99 4.02 -0.74
N VAL A 35 -18.91 3.34 -1.41
CA VAL A 35 -18.61 2.13 -2.20
C VAL A 35 -19.41 2.22 -3.50
N ALA A 36 -18.75 1.98 -4.63
CA ALA A 36 -19.39 1.87 -5.94
C ALA A 36 -18.86 0.63 -6.68
N SER A 37 -19.75 -0.07 -7.38
CA SER A 37 -19.39 -1.25 -8.16
C SER A 37 -18.66 -0.87 -9.43
N LEU A 38 -17.60 -1.62 -9.75
CA LEU A 38 -16.87 -1.56 -11.01
C LEU A 38 -17.61 -2.37 -12.09
N PRO A 39 -17.54 -1.95 -13.35
CA PRO A 39 -17.93 -2.80 -14.47
C PRO A 39 -17.07 -4.08 -14.51
N PRO A 40 -17.59 -5.18 -15.08
CA PRO A 40 -16.81 -6.39 -15.27
C PRO A 40 -15.52 -6.12 -16.06
N ASN A 41 -14.43 -6.74 -15.63
CA ASN A 41 -13.10 -6.66 -16.26
C ASN A 41 -12.42 -5.27 -16.23
N ALA A 42 -12.96 -4.27 -15.53
CA ALA A 42 -12.27 -2.99 -15.35
C ALA A 42 -10.97 -3.18 -14.52
N VAL A 43 -10.99 -4.11 -13.58
CA VAL A 43 -9.81 -4.56 -12.82
C VAL A 43 -9.75 -6.09 -12.89
N VAL A 44 -8.62 -6.63 -13.35
CA VAL A 44 -8.38 -8.06 -13.49
C VAL A 44 -7.12 -8.42 -12.71
N GLU A 45 -7.21 -9.41 -11.80
CA GLU A 45 -6.08 -9.85 -10.97
C GLU A 45 -5.34 -8.68 -10.28
N LYS A 46 -6.12 -7.73 -9.73
CA LYS A 46 -5.63 -6.49 -9.08
C LYS A 46 -4.90 -5.49 -10.00
N SER A 47 -4.86 -5.74 -11.31
CA SER A 47 -4.36 -4.78 -12.31
C SER A 47 -5.52 -4.01 -12.94
N ILE A 48 -5.36 -2.70 -13.08
CA ILE A 48 -6.32 -1.84 -13.78
C ILE A 48 -6.21 -2.14 -15.28
N ASN A 49 -7.32 -2.56 -15.88
CA ASN A 49 -7.42 -2.87 -17.30
C ASN A 49 -8.19 -1.78 -18.09
N ASP A 50 -9.04 -1.04 -17.39
CA ASP A 50 -9.83 0.07 -17.97
C ASP A 50 -9.79 1.27 -17.02
N VAL A 51 -8.90 2.21 -17.31
CA VAL A 51 -8.65 3.41 -16.51
C VAL A 51 -9.89 4.31 -16.48
N ASP A 52 -10.60 4.45 -17.59
CA ASP A 52 -11.78 5.31 -17.69
C ASP A 52 -12.92 4.76 -16.82
N ALA A 53 -13.19 3.45 -16.89
CA ALA A 53 -14.20 2.82 -16.07
C ALA A 53 -13.88 2.92 -14.56
N VAL A 54 -12.60 2.77 -14.20
CA VAL A 54 -12.15 2.94 -12.81
C VAL A 54 -12.32 4.39 -12.37
N SER A 55 -11.91 5.36 -13.18
CA SER A 55 -12.03 6.81 -12.91
C SER A 55 -13.50 7.25 -12.71
N GLU A 56 -14.40 6.80 -13.59
CA GLU A 56 -15.84 7.05 -13.43
C GLU A 56 -16.38 6.45 -12.12
N THR A 57 -15.91 5.25 -11.76
CA THR A 57 -16.33 4.61 -10.52
C THR A 57 -15.78 5.32 -9.29
N ILE A 58 -14.54 5.83 -9.34
CA ILE A 58 -13.97 6.70 -8.30
C ILE A 58 -14.83 7.95 -8.14
N SER A 59 -15.20 8.61 -9.23
CA SER A 59 -16.05 9.80 -9.20
C SER A 59 -17.42 9.52 -8.55
N LYS A 60 -18.06 8.41 -8.90
CA LYS A 60 -19.31 7.95 -8.26
C LYS A 60 -19.12 7.69 -6.76
N THR A 61 -17.98 7.10 -6.39
CA THR A 61 -17.67 6.81 -4.97
C THR A 61 -17.46 8.09 -4.17
N LEU A 62 -16.81 9.10 -4.75
CA LEU A 62 -16.66 10.43 -4.17
C LEU A 62 -18.00 11.11 -3.92
N ASP A 63 -18.92 11.02 -4.88
CA ASP A 63 -20.26 11.61 -4.77
C ASP A 63 -21.09 10.91 -3.66
N ILE A 64 -21.05 9.57 -3.59
CA ILE A 64 -21.69 8.79 -2.54
C ILE A 64 -21.16 9.18 -1.16
N ALA A 65 -19.82 9.26 -1.02
CA ALA A 65 -19.15 9.63 0.22
C ALA A 65 -19.31 11.11 0.56
N ARG A 66 -19.68 11.96 -0.41
CA ARG A 66 -19.65 13.44 -0.31
C ARG A 66 -18.27 13.95 0.14
N ALA A 67 -17.22 13.28 -0.29
CA ALA A 67 -15.86 13.58 0.08
C ALA A 67 -15.41 14.92 -0.54
N LYS A 68 -14.67 15.71 0.25
CA LYS A 68 -14.19 17.04 -0.18
C LYS A 68 -12.70 17.11 -0.40
N LEU A 69 -11.94 16.17 0.17
CA LEU A 69 -10.50 16.10 -0.01
C LEU A 69 -10.15 15.77 -1.47
N LYS A 70 -9.02 16.29 -1.92
CA LYS A 70 -8.53 16.13 -3.30
C LYS A 70 -7.25 15.30 -3.39
N SER A 71 -6.79 14.77 -2.27
CA SER A 71 -5.63 13.88 -2.22
C SER A 71 -6.03 12.53 -1.64
N ALA A 72 -5.53 11.47 -2.24
CA ALA A 72 -5.80 10.12 -1.80
C ALA A 72 -4.53 9.30 -1.58
N ALA A 73 -4.63 8.31 -0.70
CA ALA A 73 -3.73 7.20 -0.55
C ALA A 73 -4.40 5.93 -1.10
N LEU A 74 -3.66 5.16 -1.85
CA LEU A 74 -4.08 3.88 -2.40
C LEU A 74 -2.90 2.90 -2.33
N ALA A 75 -3.08 1.66 -2.78
CA ALA A 75 -2.04 0.65 -2.71
C ALA A 75 -1.95 -0.18 -3.99
N VAL A 76 -0.76 -0.74 -4.23
CA VAL A 76 -0.52 -1.80 -5.21
C VAL A 76 -0.62 -3.16 -4.54
N ALA A 77 -0.98 -4.19 -5.31
CA ALA A 77 -1.05 -5.56 -4.82
C ALA A 77 0.31 -6.05 -4.31
N GLY A 78 0.30 -6.80 -3.20
CA GLY A 78 1.54 -7.35 -2.64
C GLY A 78 2.27 -8.28 -3.59
N SER A 79 1.54 -9.07 -4.40
CA SER A 79 2.09 -9.95 -5.44
C SER A 79 2.80 -9.22 -6.58
N ALA A 80 2.50 -7.94 -6.79
CA ALA A 80 3.15 -7.11 -7.80
C ALA A 80 4.43 -6.43 -7.29
N VAL A 81 4.73 -6.53 -6.00
CA VAL A 81 5.84 -5.81 -5.35
C VAL A 81 6.93 -6.78 -4.93
N ILE A 82 8.15 -6.49 -5.34
CA ILE A 82 9.35 -7.15 -4.84
C ILE A 82 9.83 -6.37 -3.63
N THR A 83 10.00 -7.03 -2.51
CA THR A 83 10.54 -6.43 -1.29
C THR A 83 11.84 -7.13 -0.89
N LYS A 84 12.80 -6.36 -0.42
CA LYS A 84 14.08 -6.88 0.06
C LYS A 84 14.62 -6.01 1.19
N ILE A 85 15.20 -6.65 2.20
CA ILE A 85 15.96 -5.95 3.24
C ILE A 85 17.44 -6.05 2.88
N ILE A 86 18.11 -4.91 2.81
CA ILE A 86 19.56 -4.79 2.58
C ILE A 86 20.17 -4.05 3.77
N GLU A 87 21.48 -4.22 3.95
CA GLU A 87 22.27 -3.50 4.95
C GLU A 87 23.05 -2.38 4.28
N MET A 88 22.99 -1.17 4.85
CA MET A 88 23.68 0.01 4.33
C MET A 88 24.41 0.74 5.46
N ASP A 89 25.43 1.53 5.13
CA ASP A 89 26.15 2.36 6.10
C ASP A 89 25.18 3.36 6.74
N GLY A 90 25.06 3.33 8.06
CA GLY A 90 24.17 4.20 8.83
C GLY A 90 24.56 5.68 8.85
N ASN A 91 25.72 6.03 8.30
CA ASN A 91 26.17 7.43 8.17
C ASN A 91 25.73 8.07 6.86
N LEU A 92 25.16 7.33 5.91
CA LEU A 92 24.65 7.86 4.66
C LEU A 92 23.43 8.75 4.90
N SER A 93 23.35 9.85 4.16
CA SER A 93 22.10 10.61 4.06
C SER A 93 21.07 9.88 3.17
N ASP A 94 19.79 10.23 3.29
CA ASP A 94 18.74 9.66 2.44
C ASP A 94 19.07 9.78 0.95
N GLU A 95 19.61 10.92 0.50
CA GLU A 95 20.03 11.15 -0.89
C GLU A 95 21.20 10.24 -1.33
N GLN A 96 22.14 9.99 -0.42
CA GLN A 96 23.26 9.07 -0.67
C GLN A 96 22.79 7.62 -0.71
N MET A 97 21.86 7.24 0.17
CA MET A 97 21.22 5.92 0.15
C MET A 97 20.44 5.70 -1.15
N GLU A 98 19.64 6.67 -1.57
CA GLU A 98 18.90 6.62 -2.84
C GLU A 98 19.81 6.42 -4.03
N THR A 99 20.94 7.15 -4.08
CA THR A 99 21.94 7.02 -5.14
C THR A 99 22.56 5.62 -5.15
N GLN A 100 22.98 5.12 -3.99
CA GLN A 100 23.58 3.79 -3.87
C GLN A 100 22.58 2.68 -4.22
N ILE A 101 21.34 2.77 -3.73
CA ILE A 101 20.27 1.83 -4.04
C ILE A 101 20.04 1.79 -5.56
N SER A 102 19.97 2.95 -6.21
CA SER A 102 19.77 3.04 -7.66
C SER A 102 20.90 2.37 -8.46
N LEU A 103 22.15 2.43 -7.98
CA LEU A 103 23.30 1.78 -8.61
C LEU A 103 23.31 0.25 -8.41
N GLU A 104 22.77 -0.24 -7.31
CA GLU A 104 22.78 -1.65 -6.93
C GLU A 104 21.47 -2.37 -7.25
N ALA A 105 20.44 -1.64 -7.60
CA ALA A 105 19.07 -2.16 -7.76
C ALA A 105 18.97 -3.26 -8.82
N ASP A 106 19.78 -3.22 -9.88
CA ASP A 106 19.87 -4.26 -10.91
C ASP A 106 20.18 -5.67 -10.35
N GLN A 107 20.81 -5.74 -9.17
CA GLN A 107 21.12 -7.02 -8.51
C GLN A 107 19.89 -7.65 -7.84
N TYR A 108 18.87 -6.85 -7.58
CA TYR A 108 17.69 -7.23 -6.78
C TYR A 108 16.40 -7.24 -7.57
N ILE A 109 16.33 -6.46 -8.66
CA ILE A 109 15.11 -6.22 -9.42
C ILE A 109 15.27 -6.82 -10.81
N PRO A 110 14.43 -7.78 -11.22
CA PRO A 110 14.54 -8.48 -12.50
C PRO A 110 13.91 -7.70 -13.68
N TYR A 111 13.79 -6.39 -13.56
CA TYR A 111 13.20 -5.49 -14.57
C TYR A 111 14.15 -4.34 -14.87
N PRO A 112 14.11 -3.75 -16.09
CA PRO A 112 14.82 -2.51 -16.38
C PRO A 112 14.42 -1.41 -15.41
N LEU A 113 15.40 -0.71 -14.83
CA LEU A 113 15.18 0.29 -13.77
C LEU A 113 14.36 1.50 -14.23
N ASP A 114 14.39 1.82 -15.52
CA ASP A 114 13.58 2.86 -16.14
C ASP A 114 12.07 2.51 -16.23
N GLU A 115 11.72 1.23 -16.05
CA GLU A 115 10.35 0.74 -16.00
C GLU A 115 9.86 0.47 -14.56
N VAL A 116 10.66 0.78 -13.53
CA VAL A 116 10.41 0.40 -12.14
C VAL A 116 10.09 1.62 -11.28
N ALA A 117 9.01 1.52 -10.49
CA ALA A 117 8.80 2.36 -9.32
C ALA A 117 9.52 1.71 -8.12
N LEU A 118 10.50 2.42 -7.56
CA LEU A 118 11.34 1.98 -6.45
C LEU A 118 11.24 2.98 -5.31
N ASP A 119 11.08 2.48 -4.10
CA ASP A 119 11.13 3.28 -2.86
C ASP A 119 11.84 2.49 -1.77
N PHE A 120 12.28 3.17 -0.71
CA PHE A 120 12.96 2.54 0.41
C PHE A 120 12.60 3.16 1.75
N GLU A 121 12.74 2.39 2.81
CA GLU A 121 12.53 2.83 4.19
C GLU A 121 13.66 2.30 5.09
N VAL A 122 14.27 3.20 5.88
CA VAL A 122 15.25 2.82 6.90
C VAL A 122 14.51 2.25 8.11
N LEU A 123 14.70 0.96 8.36
CA LEU A 123 14.02 0.24 9.46
C LEU A 123 14.68 0.49 10.82
N GLY A 124 15.99 0.80 10.83
CA GLY A 124 16.77 1.04 12.05
C GLY A 124 18.14 0.38 12.01
N PRO A 125 18.86 0.39 13.15
CA PRO A 125 20.17 -0.24 13.25
C PRO A 125 20.14 -1.73 12.88
N SER A 126 21.15 -2.19 12.15
CA SER A 126 21.30 -3.61 11.83
C SER A 126 21.56 -4.43 13.08
N GLU A 127 20.89 -5.57 13.20
CA GLU A 127 21.16 -6.55 14.27
C GLU A 127 22.47 -7.33 14.02
N ARG A 128 23.00 -7.30 12.80
CA ARG A 128 24.12 -8.13 12.36
C ARG A 128 25.44 -7.37 12.35
N ASP A 129 25.40 -6.08 12.03
CA ASP A 129 26.61 -5.28 11.81
C ASP A 129 26.47 -3.88 12.48
N PRO A 130 27.21 -3.63 13.58
CA PRO A 130 27.22 -2.31 14.22
C PRO A 130 27.77 -1.25 13.27
N GLY A 131 27.01 -0.18 13.06
CA GLY A 131 27.33 0.90 12.12
C GLY A 131 26.57 0.83 10.80
N GLN A 132 25.88 -0.27 10.55
CA GLN A 132 24.93 -0.39 9.44
C GLN A 132 23.48 -0.21 9.89
N VAL A 133 22.62 0.09 8.94
CA VAL A 133 21.18 0.15 9.09
C VAL A 133 20.51 -0.83 8.13
N SER A 134 19.44 -1.46 8.60
CA SER A 134 18.59 -2.27 7.73
C SER A 134 17.66 -1.35 6.94
N VAL A 135 17.64 -1.53 5.62
CA VAL A 135 16.82 -0.75 4.68
C VAL A 135 15.88 -1.69 3.94
N LEU A 136 14.59 -1.42 4.04
CA LEU A 136 13.57 -2.11 3.25
C LEU A 136 13.50 -1.46 1.87
N LEU A 137 13.72 -2.25 0.82
CA LEU A 137 13.43 -1.86 -0.56
C LEU A 137 12.06 -2.40 -0.96
N ALA A 138 11.30 -1.58 -1.67
CA ALA A 138 10.06 -1.99 -2.32
C ALA A 138 10.09 -1.53 -3.79
N ALA A 139 9.86 -2.45 -4.70
CA ALA A 139 9.91 -2.19 -6.13
C ALA A 139 8.77 -2.90 -6.86
N CYS A 140 8.14 -2.20 -7.79
CA CYS A 140 7.16 -2.78 -8.70
C CYS A 140 7.33 -2.20 -10.10
N ARG A 141 6.64 -2.76 -11.09
CA ARG A 141 6.57 -2.13 -12.41
C ARG A 141 5.92 -0.75 -12.27
N GLY A 142 6.51 0.27 -12.88
CA GLY A 142 6.02 1.65 -12.88
C GLY A 142 4.57 1.75 -13.34
N GLU A 143 4.18 0.98 -14.35
CA GLU A 143 2.81 0.87 -14.86
C GLU A 143 1.77 0.61 -13.76
N ASN A 144 2.10 -0.20 -12.74
CA ASN A 144 1.17 -0.47 -11.64
C ASN A 144 0.86 0.77 -10.80
N VAL A 145 1.81 1.70 -10.70
CA VAL A 145 1.64 2.98 -10.00
C VAL A 145 0.97 3.99 -10.91
N GLU A 146 1.42 4.09 -12.16
CA GLU A 146 0.96 5.05 -13.16
C GLU A 146 -0.53 4.87 -13.47
N LEU A 147 -1.00 3.66 -13.79
CA LEU A 147 -2.42 3.40 -14.04
C LEU A 147 -3.33 3.80 -12.88
N ARG A 148 -2.84 3.66 -11.64
CA ARG A 148 -3.57 4.12 -10.45
C ARG A 148 -3.57 5.63 -10.32
N ALA A 149 -2.44 6.28 -10.58
CA ALA A 149 -2.34 7.72 -10.57
C ALA A 149 -3.20 8.35 -11.67
N ASP A 150 -3.19 7.80 -12.87
CA ASP A 150 -4.00 8.25 -14.02
C ASP A 150 -5.50 8.13 -13.72
N ALA A 151 -5.94 7.01 -13.14
CA ALA A 151 -7.34 6.82 -12.75
C ALA A 151 -7.80 7.85 -11.70
N LEU A 152 -6.91 8.22 -10.77
CA LEU A 152 -7.19 9.28 -9.79
C LEU A 152 -7.22 10.66 -10.43
N ASP A 153 -6.24 10.97 -11.27
CA ASP A 153 -6.13 12.27 -11.94
C ASP A 153 -7.37 12.52 -12.83
N ALA A 154 -7.79 11.53 -13.59
CA ALA A 154 -9.01 11.59 -14.39
C ALA A 154 -10.29 11.79 -13.53
N ALA A 155 -10.28 11.38 -12.26
CA ALA A 155 -11.33 11.65 -11.28
C ALA A 155 -11.11 12.96 -10.48
N ASN A 156 -10.17 13.82 -10.88
CA ASN A 156 -9.78 15.06 -10.20
C ASN A 156 -9.30 14.85 -8.75
N LEU A 157 -8.59 13.75 -8.52
CA LEU A 157 -7.85 13.45 -7.30
C LEU A 157 -6.36 13.39 -7.58
N THR A 158 -5.56 13.72 -6.57
CA THR A 158 -4.10 13.52 -6.62
C THR A 158 -3.72 12.28 -5.83
N ALA A 159 -3.04 11.33 -6.47
CA ALA A 159 -2.41 10.20 -5.79
C ALA A 159 -1.23 10.74 -4.94
N LYS A 160 -1.44 10.87 -3.64
CA LYS A 160 -0.43 11.42 -2.72
C LYS A 160 0.48 10.34 -2.15
N ILE A 161 -0.05 9.13 -1.99
CA ILE A 161 0.64 7.96 -1.47
C ILE A 161 0.18 6.76 -2.29
N VAL A 162 1.11 5.99 -2.80
CA VAL A 162 0.86 4.65 -3.35
C VAL A 162 1.64 3.67 -2.48
N ASP A 163 0.93 2.93 -1.68
CA ASP A 163 1.46 2.00 -0.69
C ASP A 163 1.45 0.55 -1.22
N VAL A 164 1.86 -0.39 -0.40
CA VAL A 164 1.72 -1.83 -0.63
C VAL A 164 0.56 -2.36 0.23
N GLU A 165 -0.40 -3.09 -0.37
CA GLU A 165 -1.59 -3.58 0.34
C GLU A 165 -1.24 -4.34 1.64
N ALA A 166 -0.23 -5.21 1.61
CA ALA A 166 0.18 -5.98 2.77
C ALA A 166 0.63 -5.09 3.94
N TYR A 167 1.35 -4.01 3.67
CA TYR A 167 1.80 -3.06 4.70
C TYR A 167 0.67 -2.15 5.18
N ALA A 168 -0.23 -1.76 4.28
CA ALA A 168 -1.43 -1.01 4.67
C ALA A 168 -2.32 -1.84 5.59
N LEU A 169 -2.52 -3.13 5.28
CA LEU A 169 -3.27 -4.07 6.11
C LEU A 169 -2.60 -4.29 7.46
N GLN A 170 -1.28 -4.49 7.49
CA GLN A 170 -0.52 -4.64 8.75
C GLN A 170 -0.71 -3.42 9.65
N ARG A 171 -0.55 -2.20 9.12
CA ARG A 171 -0.74 -0.97 9.90
C ARG A 171 -2.17 -0.82 10.41
N ALA A 172 -3.17 -1.17 9.61
CA ALA A 172 -4.57 -1.15 10.05
C ALA A 172 -4.81 -2.17 11.16
N PHE A 173 -4.24 -3.37 11.05
CA PHE A 173 -4.31 -4.40 12.08
C PHE A 173 -3.67 -3.92 13.38
N ASP A 174 -2.44 -3.44 13.35
CA ASP A 174 -1.69 -2.99 14.53
C ASP A 174 -2.36 -1.80 15.24
N LEU A 175 -2.88 -0.84 14.47
CA LEU A 175 -3.47 0.38 15.02
C LEU A 175 -4.92 0.21 15.51
N MET A 176 -5.69 -0.68 14.91
CA MET A 176 -7.14 -0.71 15.10
C MET A 176 -7.64 -2.04 15.67
N ILE A 177 -7.13 -3.16 15.18
CA ILE A 177 -7.67 -4.50 15.49
C ILE A 177 -6.98 -5.10 16.71
N LYS A 178 -5.66 -5.12 16.69
CA LYS A 178 -4.83 -5.69 17.74
C LYS A 178 -5.15 -5.13 19.14
N PRO A 179 -5.27 -3.80 19.35
CA PRO A 179 -5.64 -3.24 20.66
C PRO A 179 -7.06 -3.63 21.10
N GLN A 180 -8.00 -3.76 20.16
CA GLN A 180 -9.39 -4.14 20.48
C GLN A 180 -9.51 -5.61 20.90
N LEU A 181 -8.66 -6.47 20.34
CA LEU A 181 -8.64 -7.90 20.67
C LEU A 181 -7.77 -8.20 21.90
N GLY A 182 -7.02 -7.22 22.43
CA GLY A 182 -6.10 -7.41 23.55
C GLY A 182 -4.97 -8.38 23.25
N LEU A 183 -4.48 -8.37 21.99
CA LEU A 183 -3.42 -9.27 21.56
C LEU A 183 -2.05 -8.73 21.95
N ASP A 184 -1.20 -9.62 22.45
CA ASP A 184 0.20 -9.32 22.79
C ASP A 184 1.10 -9.32 21.52
N ASP A 185 2.29 -8.71 21.63
CA ASP A 185 3.21 -8.56 20.52
C ASP A 185 3.81 -9.89 20.02
N ASP A 186 3.94 -10.88 20.90
CA ASP A 186 4.48 -12.21 20.61
C ASP A 186 3.49 -13.17 19.95
N GLN A 187 2.21 -12.78 19.88
CA GLN A 187 1.19 -13.62 19.26
C GLN A 187 1.28 -13.60 17.74
N VAL A 188 1.23 -14.80 17.15
CA VAL A 188 1.11 -14.97 15.69
C VAL A 188 -0.35 -14.85 15.28
N VAL A 189 -0.65 -13.93 14.39
CA VAL A 189 -2.02 -13.69 13.90
C VAL A 189 -2.08 -13.87 12.39
N ALA A 190 -3.07 -14.62 11.93
CA ALA A 190 -3.39 -14.74 10.52
C ALA A 190 -4.64 -13.92 10.18
N VAL A 191 -4.54 -13.09 9.16
CA VAL A 191 -5.65 -12.35 8.56
C VAL A 191 -5.94 -12.96 7.20
N VAL A 192 -7.18 -13.41 6.99
CA VAL A 192 -7.66 -13.96 5.73
C VAL A 192 -8.66 -12.99 5.15
N ASP A 193 -8.31 -12.37 4.02
CA ASP A 193 -9.19 -11.50 3.24
C ASP A 193 -9.75 -12.29 2.05
N ILE A 194 -11.06 -12.58 2.09
CA ILE A 194 -11.76 -13.31 1.03
C ILE A 194 -12.45 -12.28 0.15
N GLY A 195 -11.79 -11.95 -0.96
CA GLY A 195 -12.30 -10.98 -1.95
C GLY A 195 -13.21 -11.63 -3.01
N ALA A 196 -13.63 -10.83 -3.99
CA ALA A 196 -14.53 -11.30 -5.06
C ALA A 196 -13.85 -12.25 -6.05
N THR A 197 -12.54 -12.19 -6.25
CA THR A 197 -11.79 -13.02 -7.21
C THR A 197 -10.50 -13.56 -6.62
N MET A 198 -10.05 -13.02 -5.50
CA MET A 198 -8.77 -13.35 -4.89
C MET A 198 -8.90 -13.41 -3.36
N THR A 199 -8.29 -14.41 -2.77
CA THR A 199 -8.13 -14.52 -1.32
C THR A 199 -6.69 -14.25 -0.94
N THR A 200 -6.47 -13.38 0.05
CA THR A 200 -5.14 -13.05 0.58
C THR A 200 -5.02 -13.54 2.02
N LEU A 201 -3.97 -14.32 2.29
CA LEU A 201 -3.56 -14.70 3.64
C LEU A 201 -2.35 -13.88 4.04
N SER A 202 -2.44 -13.16 5.15
CA SER A 202 -1.33 -12.42 5.74
C SER A 202 -1.09 -12.90 7.17
N VAL A 203 0.16 -13.20 7.51
CA VAL A 203 0.56 -13.65 8.86
C VAL A 203 1.45 -12.59 9.49
N PHE A 204 1.03 -12.10 10.64
CA PHE A 204 1.72 -11.07 11.42
C PHE A 204 2.28 -11.66 12.71
N ASN A 205 3.45 -11.20 13.09
CA ASN A 205 4.07 -11.51 14.38
C ASN A 205 5.07 -10.40 14.71
N GLU A 206 5.12 -9.97 15.98
CA GLU A 206 6.04 -8.94 16.48
C GLU A 206 6.01 -7.64 15.62
N GLY A 207 4.80 -7.17 15.28
CA GLY A 207 4.61 -5.93 14.49
C GLY A 207 5.17 -6.00 13.06
N SER A 208 5.38 -7.20 12.51
CA SER A 208 5.88 -7.37 11.15
C SER A 208 5.12 -8.45 10.39
N THR A 209 5.04 -8.28 9.06
CA THR A 209 4.50 -9.29 8.16
C THR A 209 5.54 -10.40 7.99
N LYS A 210 5.22 -11.60 8.43
CA LYS A 210 6.09 -12.80 8.29
C LYS A 210 5.81 -13.58 7.03
N TYR A 211 4.58 -13.54 6.54
CA TYR A 211 4.17 -14.29 5.36
C TYR A 211 2.94 -13.64 4.71
N THR A 212 2.93 -13.59 3.39
CA THR A 212 1.76 -13.20 2.61
C THR A 212 1.61 -14.15 1.42
N ARG A 213 0.38 -14.58 1.16
CA ARG A 213 0.04 -15.38 -0.02
C ARG A 213 -1.27 -14.92 -0.60
N GLU A 214 -1.28 -14.75 -1.91
CA GLU A 214 -2.48 -14.49 -2.70
C GLU A 214 -2.84 -15.72 -3.52
N GLN A 215 -4.13 -16.01 -3.61
CA GLN A 215 -4.67 -17.14 -4.34
C GLN A 215 -5.92 -16.70 -5.11
N LEU A 216 -6.00 -17.04 -6.39
CA LEU A 216 -7.21 -16.87 -7.19
C LEU A 216 -8.31 -17.80 -6.66
N PHE A 217 -9.07 -17.26 -5.75
CA PHE A 217 -10.24 -17.89 -5.12
C PHE A 217 -11.08 -16.81 -4.47
N GLY A 218 -12.32 -16.67 -4.88
CA GLY A 218 -13.27 -15.70 -4.37
C GLY A 218 -14.70 -16.12 -4.63
#